data_8cc8de3a06f59ec2674961279b8e4265
#
_entry.id   8cc8de3a06f59ec2674961279b8e4265
#
_cell.length_a   1.000
_cell.length_b   1.000
_cell.length_c   1.000
_cell.angle_alpha   90.00
_cell.angle_beta   90.00
_cell.angle_gamma   90.00
#
_symmetry.space_group_name_H-M   'P 1'
#
loop_
_entity.id
_entity.type
_entity.pdbx_description
1 polymer ?
#
loop_
_entity_poly.entity_id
_entity_poly.type
_entity_poly.pdbx_seq_one_letter_code
_entity_poly.pdbx_strand_id
1 'polypeptide(L)'
;MAAILLNVLAVGALYWFLVRRWFGQWGTSAADRIRDMAGDAVVVDPTYSATLAITIDARPEHIWPWLVQMGYQRGGLYSYDWLDRLFGYLDRPSANSVLPQFQQLTVGDEIPIGRGQGFPVTAIEPYRALVLSGTGDGFAWAWQFGLYPLDERRTQLVSRNRVRFAPTFGSWLFMRVIEPAAFLMTRRMLLGLKHRAETLAATQVDRSSHAA
;
A
#
# COMPACT_ATOMS: atom_id res chain seq x y z
N MET A 1 24.17 -0.24 -35.65
CA MET A 1 22.70 -0.20 -35.61
C MET A 1 22.10 -1.50 -35.06
N ALA A 2 22.37 -2.67 -35.63
CA ALA A 2 21.80 -3.95 -35.17
C ALA A 2 22.14 -4.30 -33.71
N ALA A 3 23.39 -4.07 -33.25
CA ALA A 3 23.80 -4.34 -31.87
C ALA A 3 23.08 -3.42 -30.85
N ILE A 4 22.85 -2.15 -31.19
CA ILE A 4 22.08 -1.22 -30.35
C ILE A 4 20.62 -1.68 -30.21
N LEU A 5 20.01 -2.06 -31.34
CA LEU A 5 18.64 -2.58 -31.33
C LEU A 5 18.51 -3.85 -30.50
N LEU A 6 19.48 -4.77 -30.62
CA LEU A 6 19.51 -6.02 -29.85
C LEU A 6 19.62 -5.73 -28.35
N ASN A 7 20.49 -4.80 -27.94
CA ASN A 7 20.63 -4.39 -26.55
C ASN A 7 19.35 -3.74 -26.00
N VAL A 8 18.70 -2.88 -26.76
CA VAL A 8 17.42 -2.25 -26.36
C VAL A 8 16.34 -3.31 -26.18
N LEU A 9 16.23 -4.28 -27.08
CA LEU A 9 15.29 -5.38 -26.97
C LEU A 9 15.58 -6.28 -25.77
N ALA A 10 16.86 -6.58 -25.52
CA ALA A 10 17.28 -7.39 -24.36
C ALA A 10 16.98 -6.69 -23.04
N VAL A 11 17.27 -5.39 -22.93
CA VAL A 11 16.95 -4.59 -21.73
C VAL A 11 15.43 -4.48 -21.55
N GLY A 12 14.68 -4.27 -22.63
CA GLY A 12 13.21 -4.27 -22.59
C GLY A 12 12.62 -5.61 -22.14
N ALA A 13 13.14 -6.71 -22.64
CA ALA A 13 12.75 -8.05 -22.23
C ALA A 13 13.08 -8.33 -20.75
N LEU A 14 14.30 -7.98 -20.32
CA LEU A 14 14.73 -8.10 -18.93
C LEU A 14 13.81 -7.33 -17.97
N TYR A 15 13.51 -6.07 -18.32
CA TYR A 15 12.55 -5.27 -17.56
C TYR A 15 11.18 -5.94 -17.51
N TRP A 16 10.66 -6.37 -18.67
CA TRP A 16 9.32 -6.92 -18.77
C TRP A 16 9.12 -8.22 -17.99
N PHE A 17 10.07 -9.14 -18.07
CA PHE A 17 9.93 -10.47 -17.49
C PHE A 17 10.42 -10.58 -16.05
N LEU A 18 11.45 -9.84 -15.65
CA LEU A 18 12.06 -9.94 -14.33
C LEU A 18 11.74 -8.76 -13.43
N VAL A 19 12.09 -7.54 -13.85
CA VAL A 19 12.00 -6.35 -12.98
C VAL A 19 10.56 -6.02 -12.67
N ARG A 20 9.70 -6.02 -13.69
CA ARG A 20 8.27 -5.72 -13.54
C ARG A 20 7.56 -6.74 -12.64
N ARG A 21 7.87 -8.03 -12.83
CA ARG A 21 7.31 -9.10 -11.99
C ARG A 21 7.73 -8.94 -10.52
N TRP A 22 8.98 -8.58 -10.30
CA TRP A 22 9.49 -8.30 -8.97
C TRP A 22 8.80 -7.08 -8.34
N PHE A 23 8.58 -5.99 -9.09
CA PHE A 23 7.83 -4.83 -8.62
C PHE A 23 6.43 -5.21 -8.12
N GLY A 24 5.72 -6.02 -8.90
CA GLY A 24 4.35 -6.42 -8.57
C GLY A 24 4.23 -7.42 -7.42
N GLN A 25 5.34 -7.97 -6.92
CA GLN A 25 5.34 -9.06 -5.94
C GLN A 25 6.41 -8.90 -4.84
N TRP A 26 6.93 -7.69 -4.65
CA TRP A 26 8.00 -7.44 -3.69
C TRP A 26 7.60 -7.84 -2.27
N GLY A 27 8.48 -8.62 -1.60
CA GLY A 27 8.32 -9.05 -0.22
C GLY A 27 7.24 -10.12 0.01
N THR A 28 6.54 -10.57 -1.04
CA THR A 28 5.47 -11.57 -0.91
C THR A 28 6.01 -13.00 -0.91
N SER A 29 5.42 -13.84 -0.08
CA SER A 29 5.49 -15.29 -0.19
C SER A 29 4.56 -15.83 -1.30
N ALA A 30 4.66 -17.12 -1.63
CA ALA A 30 3.69 -17.75 -2.52
C ALA A 30 2.27 -17.71 -1.93
N ALA A 31 2.14 -17.89 -0.62
CA ALA A 31 0.87 -17.83 0.09
C ALA A 31 0.23 -16.43 0.00
N ASP A 32 1.01 -15.34 0.15
CA ASP A 32 0.48 -13.98 0.07
C ASP A 32 -0.11 -13.65 -1.31
N ARG A 33 0.47 -14.23 -2.37
CA ARG A 33 0.02 -13.97 -3.74
C ARG A 33 -1.31 -14.62 -4.09
N ILE A 34 -1.57 -15.81 -3.52
CA ILE A 34 -2.79 -16.60 -3.77
C ILE A 34 -3.85 -16.42 -2.70
N ARG A 35 -3.53 -15.71 -1.61
CA ARG A 35 -4.43 -15.47 -0.49
C ARG A 35 -5.63 -14.64 -0.95
N ASP A 36 -6.83 -15.07 -0.61
CA ASP A 36 -8.03 -14.26 -0.74
C ASP A 36 -8.00 -13.11 0.27
N MET A 37 -8.26 -11.90 -0.21
CA MET A 37 -8.31 -10.70 0.60
C MET A 37 -9.69 -10.03 0.48
N ALA A 38 -10.12 -9.33 1.52
CA ALA A 38 -11.46 -8.77 1.67
C ALA A 38 -11.93 -7.89 0.48
N GLY A 39 -11.01 -7.20 -0.20
CA GLY A 39 -11.32 -6.33 -1.33
C GLY A 39 -11.19 -6.98 -2.71
N ASP A 40 -10.86 -8.26 -2.81
CA ASP A 40 -10.64 -8.93 -4.10
C ASP A 40 -11.91 -9.00 -4.94
N ALA A 41 -13.07 -9.11 -4.29
CA ALA A 41 -14.38 -9.14 -4.95
C ALA A 41 -14.79 -7.80 -5.61
N VAL A 42 -14.18 -6.68 -5.21
CA VAL A 42 -14.49 -5.35 -5.79
C VAL A 42 -14.00 -5.25 -7.24
N VAL A 43 -12.84 -5.86 -7.52
CA VAL A 43 -12.27 -5.87 -8.87
C VAL A 43 -11.91 -7.32 -9.23
N VAL A 44 -12.86 -8.05 -9.77
CA VAL A 44 -12.73 -9.49 -10.07
C VAL A 44 -11.66 -9.74 -11.13
N ASP A 45 -11.72 -9.00 -12.27
CA ASP A 45 -10.78 -9.13 -13.38
C ASP A 45 -9.94 -7.87 -13.56
N PRO A 46 -8.87 -7.70 -12.76
CA PRO A 46 -8.05 -6.51 -12.84
C PRO A 46 -7.19 -6.50 -14.11
N THR A 47 -7.10 -5.34 -14.78
CA THR A 47 -6.12 -5.11 -15.85
C THR A 47 -4.71 -4.93 -15.30
N TYR A 48 -4.61 -4.54 -14.01
CA TYR A 48 -3.38 -4.44 -13.26
C TYR A 48 -3.60 -4.92 -11.81
N SER A 49 -2.67 -5.73 -11.32
CA SER A 49 -2.64 -6.13 -9.91
C SER A 49 -1.20 -6.14 -9.40
N ALA A 50 -1.00 -5.58 -8.21
CA ALA A 50 0.26 -5.65 -7.49
C ALA A 50 -0.01 -6.03 -6.03
N THR A 51 0.77 -6.98 -5.52
CA THR A 51 0.73 -7.40 -4.12
C THR A 51 2.12 -7.25 -3.54
N LEU A 52 2.28 -6.33 -2.60
CA LEU A 52 3.52 -6.09 -1.88
C LEU A 52 3.33 -6.49 -0.43
N ALA A 53 4.39 -6.99 0.20
CA ALA A 53 4.30 -7.41 1.58
C ALA A 53 5.57 -7.08 2.36
N ILE A 54 5.45 -6.97 3.68
CA ILE A 54 6.57 -6.78 4.58
C ILE A 54 6.28 -7.44 5.93
N THR A 55 7.28 -8.10 6.50
CA THR A 55 7.22 -8.57 7.88
C THR A 55 7.57 -7.43 8.83
N ILE A 56 6.73 -7.19 9.82
CA ILE A 56 6.86 -6.17 10.86
C ILE A 56 7.02 -6.88 12.20
N ASP A 57 8.04 -6.52 12.97
CA ASP A 57 8.30 -7.06 14.30
C ASP A 57 7.41 -6.35 15.35
N ALA A 58 6.11 -6.44 15.12
CA ALA A 58 5.06 -5.86 15.95
C ALA A 58 3.76 -6.64 15.77
N ARG A 59 2.91 -6.60 16.80
CA ARG A 59 1.54 -7.15 16.74
C ARG A 59 0.63 -6.27 15.88
N PRO A 60 -0.50 -6.78 15.36
CA PRO A 60 -1.46 -6.00 14.59
C PRO A 60 -1.92 -4.71 15.29
N GLU A 61 -2.05 -4.72 16.61
CA GLU A 61 -2.49 -3.59 17.43
C GLU A 61 -1.52 -2.39 17.36
N HIS A 62 -0.24 -2.63 17.08
CA HIS A 62 0.75 -1.58 16.89
C HIS A 62 0.85 -1.08 15.46
N ILE A 63 0.34 -1.84 14.49
CA ILE A 63 0.33 -1.50 13.05
C ILE A 63 -0.94 -0.75 12.68
N TRP A 64 -2.07 -1.22 13.20
CA TRP A 64 -3.41 -0.73 12.88
C TRP A 64 -3.60 0.78 13.02
N PRO A 65 -3.15 1.43 14.12
CA PRO A 65 -3.30 2.87 14.28
C PRO A 65 -2.70 3.69 13.14
N TRP A 66 -1.62 3.21 12.54
CA TRP A 66 -0.95 3.86 11.42
C TRP A 66 -1.70 3.68 10.11
N LEU A 67 -2.36 2.53 9.92
CA LEU A 67 -3.19 2.29 8.72
C LEU A 67 -4.44 3.17 8.72
N VAL A 68 -5.16 3.25 9.84
CA VAL A 68 -6.42 3.99 9.90
C VAL A 68 -6.24 5.51 9.84
N GLN A 69 -5.08 6.02 10.23
CA GLN A 69 -4.80 7.46 10.15
C GLN A 69 -4.13 7.91 8.85
N MET A 70 -3.82 7.00 7.90
CA MET A 70 -3.23 7.36 6.60
C MET A 70 -4.06 8.42 5.87
N GLY A 71 -3.42 9.12 4.95
CA GLY A 71 -4.07 10.00 3.99
C GLY A 71 -3.63 11.46 4.05
N TYR A 72 -4.01 12.20 3.00
CA TYR A 72 -3.82 13.64 2.87
C TYR A 72 -4.57 14.37 3.99
N GLN A 73 -3.94 15.39 4.61
CA GLN A 73 -4.45 16.10 5.80
C GLN A 73 -4.73 15.21 7.02
N ARG A 74 -4.26 13.98 7.00
CA ARG A 74 -4.31 13.02 8.10
C ARG A 74 -2.87 12.69 8.54
N GLY A 75 -2.54 11.41 8.71
CA GLY A 75 -1.19 10.97 9.07
C GLY A 75 -0.15 10.99 7.94
N GLY A 76 -0.55 11.31 6.71
CA GLY A 76 0.29 11.18 5.52
C GLY A 76 0.32 9.76 4.96
N LEU A 77 1.16 9.53 3.95
CA LEU A 77 1.29 8.21 3.30
C LEU A 77 2.53 7.44 3.74
N TYR A 78 3.37 8.02 4.60
CA TYR A 78 4.61 7.42 5.13
C TYR A 78 5.62 7.01 4.04
N SER A 79 5.50 7.59 2.86
CA SER A 79 6.33 7.33 1.69
C SER A 79 7.49 8.35 1.60
N TYR A 80 7.75 8.90 0.43
CA TYR A 80 8.71 9.98 0.26
C TYR A 80 7.99 11.33 0.38
N ASP A 81 8.02 11.97 1.54
CA ASP A 81 7.31 13.22 1.82
C ASP A 81 7.55 14.32 0.75
N TRP A 82 8.77 14.42 0.19
CA TRP A 82 9.07 15.38 -0.85
C TRP A 82 8.36 15.07 -2.16
N LEU A 83 8.26 13.77 -2.51
CA LEU A 83 7.61 13.29 -3.73
C LEU A 83 6.08 13.34 -3.56
N ASP A 84 5.58 12.96 -2.38
CA ASP A 84 4.16 13.06 -2.05
C ASP A 84 3.68 14.51 -2.12
N ARG A 85 4.49 15.49 -1.69
CA ARG A 85 4.17 16.92 -1.85
C ARG A 85 4.19 17.36 -3.33
N LEU A 86 5.15 16.89 -4.09
CA LEU A 86 5.24 17.21 -5.52
C LEU A 86 3.99 16.75 -6.28
N PHE A 87 3.45 15.59 -5.95
CA PHE A 87 2.23 15.06 -6.54
C PHE A 87 0.93 15.55 -5.87
N GLY A 88 1.02 16.37 -4.83
CA GLY A 88 -0.14 16.88 -4.11
C GLY A 88 -0.80 15.88 -3.16
N TYR A 89 -0.10 14.82 -2.81
CA TYR A 89 -0.55 13.77 -1.88
C TYR A 89 -0.24 14.07 -0.42
N LEU A 90 0.49 15.17 -0.15
CA LEU A 90 0.90 15.56 1.20
C LEU A 90 0.93 17.09 1.32
N ASP A 91 0.40 17.63 2.43
CA ASP A 91 0.43 19.06 2.76
C ASP A 91 1.43 19.38 3.89
N ARG A 92 1.67 18.41 4.75
CA ARG A 92 2.56 18.49 5.93
C ARG A 92 3.39 17.21 6.04
N PRO A 93 4.50 17.17 6.81
CA PRO A 93 5.26 15.95 7.03
C PRO A 93 4.40 14.81 7.55
N SER A 94 4.69 13.58 7.09
CA SER A 94 4.04 12.38 7.60
C SER A 94 4.18 12.27 9.12
N ALA A 95 3.09 11.94 9.81
CA ALA A 95 3.05 11.85 11.26
C ALA A 95 4.02 10.79 11.80
N ASN A 96 4.67 11.12 12.94
CA ASN A 96 5.51 10.19 13.70
C ASN A 96 4.89 9.79 15.04
N SER A 97 3.61 10.15 15.26
CA SER A 97 2.82 9.75 16.44
C SER A 97 1.44 9.29 16.00
N VAL A 98 0.80 8.48 16.82
CA VAL A 98 -0.60 8.12 16.64
C VAL A 98 -1.45 9.36 16.91
N LEU A 99 -2.36 9.66 16.00
CA LEU A 99 -3.25 10.83 16.03
C LEU A 99 -4.65 10.38 16.47
N PRO A 100 -5.08 10.68 17.71
CA PRO A 100 -6.31 10.17 18.30
C PRO A 100 -7.56 10.50 17.46
N GLN A 101 -7.60 11.66 16.81
CA GLN A 101 -8.73 12.13 16.01
C GLN A 101 -8.98 11.29 14.74
N PHE A 102 -8.06 10.44 14.34
CA PHE A 102 -8.19 9.59 13.14
C PHE A 102 -8.32 8.09 13.46
N GLN A 103 -8.51 7.74 14.74
CA GLN A 103 -8.56 6.33 15.13
C GLN A 103 -9.95 5.68 15.00
N GLN A 104 -10.98 6.48 14.77
CA GLN A 104 -12.37 6.01 14.67
C GLN A 104 -12.82 5.97 13.19
N LEU A 105 -12.06 5.22 12.37
CA LEU A 105 -12.41 5.03 10.95
C LEU A 105 -13.52 3.99 10.82
N THR A 106 -14.54 4.29 10.01
CA THR A 106 -15.68 3.41 9.77
C THR A 106 -15.92 3.18 8.26
N VAL A 107 -16.69 2.16 7.92
CA VAL A 107 -17.13 1.94 6.55
C VAL A 107 -18.00 3.13 6.11
N GLY A 108 -17.73 3.64 4.92
CA GLY A 108 -18.36 4.84 4.37
C GLY A 108 -17.55 6.13 4.57
N ASP A 109 -16.59 6.14 5.51
CA ASP A 109 -15.63 7.24 5.58
C ASP A 109 -14.74 7.29 4.34
N GLU A 110 -14.10 8.42 4.09
CA GLU A 110 -13.14 8.59 3.01
C GLU A 110 -11.72 8.80 3.54
N ILE A 111 -10.75 8.14 2.92
CA ILE A 111 -9.33 8.43 3.11
C ILE A 111 -8.85 9.26 1.91
N PRO A 112 -8.56 10.56 2.11
CA PRO A 112 -8.03 11.40 1.04
C PRO A 112 -6.61 10.94 0.67
N ILE A 113 -6.35 10.73 -0.63
CA ILE A 113 -5.00 10.38 -1.12
C ILE A 113 -4.28 11.63 -1.64
N GLY A 114 -5.01 12.71 -1.93
CA GLY A 114 -4.48 13.97 -2.40
C GLY A 114 -5.50 15.09 -2.30
N ARG A 115 -5.22 16.20 -2.95
CA ARG A 115 -6.16 17.33 -3.03
C ARG A 115 -7.38 16.91 -3.85
N GLY A 116 -8.54 16.85 -3.23
CA GLY A 116 -9.82 16.62 -3.91
C GLY A 116 -10.54 15.39 -3.42
N GLN A 117 -10.43 14.26 -4.11
CA GLN A 117 -11.21 13.07 -3.80
C GLN A 117 -10.50 12.14 -2.81
N GLY A 118 -11.26 11.67 -1.83
CA GLY A 118 -10.90 10.54 -0.99
C GLY A 118 -11.36 9.22 -1.60
N PHE A 119 -10.78 8.14 -1.11
CA PHE A 119 -11.26 6.80 -1.43
C PHE A 119 -12.15 6.30 -0.31
N PRO A 120 -13.38 5.85 -0.64
CA PRO A 120 -14.27 5.27 0.35
C PRO A 120 -13.65 4.04 1.02
N VAL A 121 -13.80 3.97 2.32
CA VAL A 121 -13.57 2.77 3.10
C VAL A 121 -14.75 1.84 2.88
N THR A 122 -14.54 0.74 2.20
CA THR A 122 -15.62 -0.19 1.82
C THR A 122 -15.65 -1.46 2.67
N ALA A 123 -14.55 -1.79 3.32
CA ALA A 123 -14.53 -2.82 4.36
C ALA A 123 -13.46 -2.50 5.41
N ILE A 124 -13.78 -2.82 6.66
CA ILE A 124 -12.88 -2.66 7.80
C ILE A 124 -13.10 -3.82 8.77
N GLU A 125 -12.02 -4.53 9.03
CA GLU A 125 -11.93 -5.54 10.08
C GLU A 125 -10.81 -5.10 11.02
N PRO A 126 -11.11 -4.55 12.20
CA PRO A 126 -10.10 -4.00 13.09
C PRO A 126 -8.96 -4.99 13.34
N TYR A 127 -7.73 -4.52 13.22
CA TYR A 127 -6.49 -5.28 13.35
C TYR A 127 -6.28 -6.41 12.32
N ARG A 128 -7.13 -6.51 11.29
CA ARG A 128 -7.05 -7.56 10.26
C ARG A 128 -7.06 -7.03 8.84
N ALA A 129 -8.02 -6.18 8.48
CA ALA A 129 -8.15 -5.71 7.11
C ALA A 129 -8.71 -4.29 7.01
N LEU A 130 -8.19 -3.53 6.05
CA LEU A 130 -8.70 -2.24 5.61
C LEU A 130 -8.80 -2.26 4.08
N VAL A 131 -9.97 -1.93 3.54
CA VAL A 131 -10.22 -1.88 2.10
C VAL A 131 -10.71 -0.49 1.72
N LEU A 132 -9.98 0.11 0.79
CA LEU A 132 -10.37 1.33 0.09
C LEU A 132 -10.73 0.95 -1.33
N SER A 133 -11.86 1.43 -1.83
CA SER A 133 -12.22 1.15 -3.22
C SER A 133 -13.04 2.26 -3.84
N GLY A 134 -12.96 2.36 -5.15
CA GLY A 134 -13.75 3.28 -5.95
C GLY A 134 -14.11 2.66 -7.29
N THR A 135 -15.29 2.98 -7.79
CA THR A 135 -15.77 2.55 -9.10
C THR A 135 -16.33 3.75 -9.86
N GLY A 136 -16.15 3.76 -11.17
CA GLY A 136 -16.66 4.77 -12.08
C GLY A 136 -16.78 4.19 -13.49
N ASP A 137 -17.16 5.00 -14.47
CA ASP A 137 -17.33 4.58 -15.86
C ASP A 137 -16.01 4.02 -16.44
N GLY A 138 -15.98 2.69 -16.65
CA GLY A 138 -14.82 1.99 -17.18
C GLY A 138 -13.61 1.90 -16.23
N PHE A 139 -13.79 2.26 -14.97
CA PHE A 139 -12.75 2.23 -13.95
C PHE A 139 -13.23 1.52 -12.69
N ALA A 140 -12.40 0.66 -12.12
CA ALA A 140 -12.58 0.14 -10.77
C ALA A 140 -11.20 -0.02 -10.11
N TRP A 141 -11.13 0.35 -8.84
CA TRP A 141 -9.90 0.24 -8.06
C TRP A 141 -10.21 -0.23 -6.64
N ALA A 142 -9.41 -1.17 -6.17
CA ALA A 142 -9.38 -1.59 -4.79
C ALA A 142 -7.93 -1.54 -4.28
N TRP A 143 -7.72 -0.82 -3.19
CA TRP A 143 -6.47 -0.80 -2.44
C TRP A 143 -6.75 -1.35 -1.05
N GLN A 144 -6.10 -2.44 -0.72
CA GLN A 144 -6.39 -3.16 0.50
C GLN A 144 -5.13 -3.50 1.28
N PHE A 145 -5.30 -3.55 2.58
CA PHE A 145 -4.27 -3.91 3.54
C PHE A 145 -4.77 -5.08 4.38
N GLY A 146 -3.96 -6.13 4.48
CA GLY A 146 -4.23 -7.27 5.34
C GLY A 146 -3.11 -7.45 6.36
N LEU A 147 -3.48 -7.69 7.62
CA LEU A 147 -2.57 -7.99 8.72
C LEU A 147 -2.71 -9.47 9.09
N TYR A 148 -1.63 -10.20 8.92
CA TYR A 148 -1.59 -11.65 9.15
C TYR A 148 -0.52 -11.96 10.21
N PRO A 149 -0.91 -12.25 11.47
CA PRO A 149 0.03 -12.65 12.49
C PRO A 149 0.84 -13.88 12.06
N LEU A 150 2.15 -13.81 12.17
CA LEU A 150 3.06 -14.93 11.94
C LEU A 150 3.37 -15.66 13.25
N ASP A 151 3.46 -14.92 14.34
CA ASP A 151 3.62 -15.37 15.70
C ASP A 151 3.17 -14.27 16.69
N GLU A 152 3.50 -14.43 17.98
CA GLU A 152 3.10 -13.48 19.04
C GLU A 152 3.70 -12.08 18.89
N ARG A 153 4.74 -11.90 18.08
CA ARG A 153 5.51 -10.65 17.95
C ARG A 153 5.59 -10.12 16.54
N ARG A 154 5.28 -10.94 15.53
CA ARG A 154 5.48 -10.57 14.13
C ARG A 154 4.19 -10.68 13.34
N THR A 155 4.00 -9.70 12.48
CA THR A 155 2.85 -9.64 11.57
C THR A 155 3.33 -9.42 10.14
N GLN A 156 2.77 -10.18 9.21
CA GLN A 156 2.90 -9.90 7.78
C GLN A 156 1.86 -8.86 7.38
N LEU A 157 2.32 -7.69 6.97
CA LEU A 157 1.48 -6.68 6.35
C LEU A 157 1.51 -6.89 4.83
N VAL A 158 0.35 -7.12 4.24
CA VAL A 158 0.15 -7.28 2.80
C VAL A 158 -0.64 -6.10 2.28
N SER A 159 -0.11 -5.40 1.28
CA SER A 159 -0.81 -4.37 0.51
C SER A 159 -1.08 -4.88 -0.89
N ARG A 160 -2.35 -4.92 -1.31
CA ARG A 160 -2.74 -5.31 -2.66
C ARG A 160 -3.52 -4.20 -3.33
N ASN A 161 -3.06 -3.85 -4.53
CA ASN A 161 -3.77 -2.97 -5.46
C ASN A 161 -4.33 -3.79 -6.61
N ARG A 162 -5.62 -3.62 -6.90
CA ARG A 162 -6.28 -4.19 -8.07
C ARG A 162 -6.97 -3.06 -8.82
N VAL A 163 -6.67 -2.92 -10.10
CA VAL A 163 -7.21 -1.85 -10.93
C VAL A 163 -7.76 -2.42 -12.23
N ARG A 164 -8.93 -1.98 -12.63
CA ARG A 164 -9.50 -2.24 -13.94
C ARG A 164 -9.71 -0.91 -14.66
N PHE A 165 -9.11 -0.78 -15.84
CA PHE A 165 -9.33 0.33 -16.76
C PHE A 165 -9.99 -0.17 -18.04
N ALA A 166 -10.63 0.73 -18.77
CA ALA A 166 -11.02 0.47 -20.16
C ALA A 166 -9.78 0.03 -20.96
N PRO A 167 -9.85 -1.03 -21.77
CA PRO A 167 -8.70 -1.61 -22.48
C PRO A 167 -8.31 -0.76 -23.69
N THR A 168 -7.78 0.44 -23.45
CA THR A 168 -7.25 1.35 -24.47
C THR A 168 -5.73 1.35 -24.46
N PHE A 169 -5.11 1.71 -25.59
CA PHE A 169 -3.65 1.88 -25.67
C PHE A 169 -3.17 2.95 -24.69
N GLY A 170 -3.92 4.04 -24.52
CA GLY A 170 -3.59 5.10 -23.56
C GLY A 170 -3.55 4.61 -22.11
N SER A 171 -4.56 3.85 -21.68
CA SER A 171 -4.61 3.23 -20.35
C SER A 171 -3.45 2.26 -20.13
N TRP A 172 -3.15 1.45 -21.15
CA TRP A 172 -2.02 0.53 -21.09
C TRP A 172 -0.69 1.25 -20.95
N LEU A 173 -0.45 2.29 -21.76
CA LEU A 173 0.79 3.07 -21.70
C LEU A 173 0.92 3.82 -20.37
N PHE A 174 -0.16 4.47 -19.91
CA PHE A 174 -0.19 5.15 -18.61
C PHE A 174 0.23 4.23 -17.48
N MET A 175 -0.34 3.02 -17.42
CA MET A 175 0.01 2.04 -16.39
C MET A 175 1.49 1.64 -16.45
N ARG A 176 2.08 1.53 -17.65
CA ARG A 176 3.50 1.19 -17.79
C ARG A 176 4.44 2.28 -17.28
N VAL A 177 4.03 3.53 -17.41
CA VAL A 177 4.79 4.68 -16.93
C VAL A 177 4.66 4.83 -15.42
N ILE A 178 3.45 4.65 -14.87
CA ILE A 178 3.18 4.87 -13.46
C ILE A 178 3.64 3.71 -12.55
N GLU A 179 3.69 2.48 -13.08
CA GLU A 179 3.98 1.26 -12.32
C GLU A 179 5.30 1.32 -11.52
N PRO A 180 6.45 1.79 -12.04
CA PRO A 180 7.68 1.91 -11.27
C PRO A 180 7.56 2.93 -10.12
N ALA A 181 6.91 4.07 -10.36
CA ALA A 181 6.70 5.09 -9.35
C ALA A 181 5.78 4.58 -8.24
N ALA A 182 4.66 3.95 -8.61
CA ALA A 182 3.73 3.33 -7.67
C ALA A 182 4.42 2.26 -6.80
N PHE A 183 5.28 1.44 -7.41
CA PHE A 183 6.09 0.47 -6.66
C PHE A 183 7.01 1.14 -5.63
N LEU A 184 7.80 2.14 -6.05
CA LEU A 184 8.74 2.83 -5.17
C LEU A 184 8.03 3.50 -4.00
N MET A 185 6.91 4.17 -4.27
CA MET A 185 6.12 4.84 -3.24
C MET A 185 5.47 3.85 -2.29
N THR A 186 4.82 2.80 -2.79
CA THR A 186 4.19 1.77 -1.96
C THR A 186 5.23 1.02 -1.13
N ARG A 187 6.37 0.63 -1.71
CA ARG A 187 7.46 0.01 -0.96
C ARG A 187 7.95 0.91 0.17
N ARG A 188 8.15 2.20 -0.11
CA ARG A 188 8.59 3.16 0.92
C ARG A 188 7.54 3.35 2.00
N MET A 189 6.27 3.41 1.64
CA MET A 189 5.15 3.46 2.58
C MET A 189 5.15 2.25 3.53
N LEU A 190 5.30 1.03 3.00
CA LEU A 190 5.38 -0.18 3.83
C LEU A 190 6.57 -0.15 4.79
N LEU A 191 7.74 0.32 4.36
CA LEU A 191 8.91 0.52 5.21
C LEU A 191 8.66 1.60 6.27
N GLY A 192 7.94 2.67 5.91
CA GLY A 192 7.55 3.74 6.82
C GLY A 192 6.56 3.27 7.90
N LEU A 193 5.61 2.41 7.53
CA LEU A 193 4.68 1.75 8.46
C LEU A 193 5.43 0.80 9.40
N LYS A 194 6.33 -0.04 8.85
CA LYS A 194 7.17 -0.94 9.65
C LYS A 194 7.91 -0.19 10.73
N HIS A 195 8.68 0.82 10.36
CA HIS A 195 9.47 1.62 11.31
C HIS A 195 8.61 2.21 12.44
N ARG A 196 7.46 2.78 12.11
CA ARG A 196 6.56 3.41 13.09
C ARG A 196 5.91 2.40 14.02
N ALA A 197 5.46 1.27 13.50
CA ALA A 197 4.83 0.22 14.27
C ALA A 197 5.83 -0.44 15.24
N GLU A 198 7.04 -0.70 14.81
CA GLU A 198 8.10 -1.27 15.65
C GLU A 198 8.55 -0.29 16.73
N THR A 199 8.66 1.00 16.41
CA THR A 199 8.95 2.05 17.41
C THR A 199 7.84 2.15 18.46
N LEU A 200 6.57 2.07 18.04
CA LEU A 200 5.43 2.08 18.97
C LEU A 200 5.45 0.86 19.91
N ALA A 201 5.70 -0.33 19.34
CA ALA A 201 5.81 -1.57 20.10
C ALA A 201 6.93 -1.50 21.16
N ALA A 202 8.12 -1.05 20.76
CA ALA A 202 9.27 -0.90 21.68
C ALA A 202 8.95 0.06 22.83
N THR A 203 8.35 1.22 22.53
CA THR A 203 8.00 2.23 23.56
C THR A 203 6.97 1.71 24.57
N GLN A 204 6.08 0.82 24.18
CA GLN A 204 5.09 0.24 25.09
C GLN A 204 5.70 -0.82 26.02
N VAL A 205 6.64 -1.62 25.49
CA VAL A 205 7.39 -2.59 26.31
C VAL A 205 8.19 -1.88 27.40
N ASP A 206 8.90 -0.80 27.05
CA ASP A 206 9.69 -0.02 28.02
C ASP A 206 8.80 0.57 29.13
N ARG A 207 7.61 1.08 28.79
CA ARG A 207 6.67 1.61 29.79
C ARG A 207 6.13 0.53 30.73
N SER A 208 5.84 -0.65 30.23
CA SER A 208 5.35 -1.76 31.06
C SER A 208 6.43 -2.30 32.00
N SER A 209 7.70 -2.30 31.58
CA SER A 209 8.83 -2.73 32.43
C SER A 209 9.19 -1.75 33.52
N HIS A 210 8.86 -0.46 33.38
CA HIS A 210 9.09 0.56 34.41
C HIS A 210 7.91 0.74 35.41
N ALA A 211 6.75 0.14 35.08
CA ALA A 211 5.54 0.20 35.88
C ALA A 211 5.32 -1.07 36.75
N ALA A 212 6.16 -2.08 36.58
CA ALA A 212 6.18 -3.33 37.36
C ALA A 212 7.31 -3.33 38.38
#